data_ffad4685729e824d2d1fe8af3ee7f529
#
_entry.id   ffad4685729e824d2d1fe8af3ee7f529
#
_cell.length_a   1.000
_cell.length_b   1.000
_cell.length_c   1.000
_cell.angle_alpha   90.00
_cell.angle_beta   90.00
_cell.angle_gamma   90.00
#
_symmetry.space_group_name_H-M   'P 1'
#
loop_
_entity.id
_entity.type
_entity.pdbx_description
1 polymer ?
#
loop_
_entity_poly.entity_id
_entity_poly.type
_entity_poly.pdbx_seq_one_letter_code
_entity_poly.pdbx_strand_id
1 'polypeptide(L)'
;RSILIMMAICLTTMLLVIISTVGNGVIHLQKSQAASSYGSNYGLFIAADGTQLKEVERRAEISDIGIMCTEGILKGNEKGGFVSADETVRKMLPYNQEYVLKEGTYPEKAQEIAAGRAFFDAVGYHDVKVGDTVTLEYRSGMQSEYAPVEFTVSGILYDRDEYTIEASYVVFGSQDFYNERVAEGDRQYNIYFTLSDSANVSMNNVAPVIKEIADSCGIDQKNVIINDLYLQ
;
A
#
# COMPACT_ATOMS: atom_id res chain seq x y z
N ARG A 1 32.88 51.85 -6.31
CA ARG A 1 31.54 51.56 -6.86
C ARG A 1 31.40 50.07 -7.35
N SER A 2 32.36 49.53 -8.12
CA SER A 2 32.34 48.15 -8.59
C SER A 2 32.28 47.09 -7.50
N ILE A 3 33.03 47.26 -6.41
CA ILE A 3 33.07 46.29 -5.30
C ILE A 3 31.71 46.20 -4.58
N LEU A 4 31.06 47.34 -4.39
CA LEU A 4 29.72 47.37 -3.74
C LEU A 4 28.66 46.67 -4.57
N ILE A 5 28.71 46.81 -5.91
CA ILE A 5 27.82 46.14 -6.85
C ILE A 5 28.08 44.61 -6.85
N MET A 6 29.35 44.20 -6.87
CA MET A 6 29.70 42.77 -6.76
C MET A 6 29.25 42.16 -5.46
N MET A 7 29.42 42.85 -4.31
CA MET A 7 28.94 42.36 -3.03
C MET A 7 27.41 42.23 -3.00
N ALA A 8 26.69 43.21 -3.56
CA ALA A 8 25.22 43.15 -3.63
C ALA A 8 24.76 41.96 -4.53
N ILE A 9 25.40 41.72 -5.66
CA ILE A 9 25.08 40.57 -6.52
C ILE A 9 25.37 39.24 -5.81
N CYS A 10 26.54 39.11 -5.15
CA CYS A 10 26.87 37.91 -4.39
C CYS A 10 25.86 37.63 -3.27
N LEU A 11 25.45 38.68 -2.54
CA LEU A 11 24.49 38.54 -1.43
C LEU A 11 23.10 38.14 -1.93
N THR A 12 22.63 38.73 -3.04
CA THR A 12 21.32 38.38 -3.65
C THR A 12 21.34 36.97 -4.23
N THR A 13 22.39 36.56 -4.91
CA THR A 13 22.50 35.18 -5.42
C THR A 13 22.58 34.17 -4.30
N MET A 14 23.36 34.44 -3.24
CA MET A 14 23.44 33.59 -2.06
C MET A 14 22.07 33.46 -1.35
N LEU A 15 21.34 34.56 -1.22
CA LEU A 15 20.00 34.55 -0.63
C LEU A 15 19.02 33.74 -1.47
N LEU A 16 19.03 33.88 -2.79
CA LEU A 16 18.19 33.10 -3.70
C LEU A 16 18.50 31.59 -3.63
N VAL A 17 19.79 31.22 -3.56
CA VAL A 17 20.19 29.82 -3.40
C VAL A 17 19.71 29.27 -2.06
N ILE A 18 19.84 30.02 -0.96
CA ILE A 18 19.36 29.59 0.36
C ILE A 18 17.84 29.41 0.35
N ILE A 19 17.09 30.38 -0.17
CA ILE A 19 15.62 30.30 -0.22
C ILE A 19 15.18 29.11 -1.07
N SER A 20 15.82 28.88 -2.22
CA SER A 20 15.49 27.73 -3.08
C SER A 20 15.83 26.40 -2.41
N THR A 21 16.96 26.29 -1.73
CA THR A 21 17.38 25.07 -1.03
C THR A 21 16.47 24.76 0.14
N VAL A 22 16.16 25.76 0.96
CA VAL A 22 15.24 25.63 2.11
C VAL A 22 13.83 25.29 1.63
N GLY A 23 13.34 25.99 0.59
CA GLY A 23 12.03 25.72 -0.01
C GLY A 23 11.89 24.27 -0.50
N ASN A 24 12.87 23.79 -1.27
CA ASN A 24 12.89 22.40 -1.72
C ASN A 24 12.97 21.41 -0.55
N GLY A 25 13.78 21.71 0.48
CA GLY A 25 13.88 20.89 1.68
C GLY A 25 12.55 20.76 2.43
N VAL A 26 11.80 21.87 2.57
CA VAL A 26 10.47 21.86 3.19
C VAL A 26 9.47 21.03 2.39
N ILE A 27 9.45 21.20 1.07
CA ILE A 27 8.56 20.42 0.18
C ILE A 27 8.87 18.91 0.29
N HIS A 28 10.16 18.53 0.27
CA HIS A 28 10.56 17.13 0.45
C HIS A 28 10.15 16.58 1.81
N LEU A 29 10.29 17.36 2.87
CA LEU A 29 9.87 16.95 4.20
C LEU A 29 8.35 16.76 4.29
N GLN A 30 7.57 17.68 3.73
CA GLN A 30 6.11 17.58 3.70
C GLN A 30 5.64 16.36 2.91
N LYS A 31 6.22 16.10 1.72
CA LYS A 31 5.93 14.91 0.93
C LYS A 31 6.28 13.62 1.67
N SER A 32 7.44 13.59 2.35
CA SER A 32 7.84 12.44 3.15
C SER A 32 6.89 12.18 4.32
N GLN A 33 6.43 13.24 5.00
CA GLN A 33 5.44 13.12 6.07
C GLN A 33 4.08 12.68 5.54
N ALA A 34 3.63 13.23 4.41
CA ALA A 34 2.38 12.82 3.78
C ALA A 34 2.45 11.34 3.34
N ALA A 35 3.53 10.92 2.69
CA ALA A 35 3.75 9.53 2.30
C ALA A 35 3.76 8.58 3.52
N SER A 36 4.39 9.01 4.62
CA SER A 36 4.41 8.25 5.87
C SER A 36 3.01 8.06 6.46
N SER A 37 2.15 9.05 6.35
CA SER A 37 0.81 9.03 6.96
C SER A 37 -0.28 8.45 6.06
N TYR A 38 -0.18 8.66 4.75
CA TYR A 38 -1.26 8.37 3.78
C TYR A 38 -0.83 7.41 2.66
N GLY A 39 0.44 6.99 2.65
CA GLY A 39 1.02 6.25 1.54
C GLY A 39 1.49 7.17 0.41
N SER A 40 2.28 6.62 -0.50
CA SER A 40 2.88 7.36 -1.63
C SER A 40 2.21 7.09 -2.97
N ASN A 41 1.15 6.27 -3.00
CA ASN A 41 0.35 6.04 -4.20
C ASN A 41 -0.47 7.29 -4.57
N TYR A 42 -0.66 7.51 -5.86
CA TYR A 42 -1.52 8.60 -6.36
C TYR A 42 -2.99 8.22 -6.37
N GLY A 43 -3.26 6.95 -6.59
CA GLY A 43 -4.59 6.40 -6.59
C GLY A 43 -4.61 4.90 -6.37
N LEU A 44 -5.83 4.39 -6.22
CA LEU A 44 -6.15 2.99 -6.03
C LEU A 44 -7.38 2.66 -6.86
N PHE A 45 -7.28 1.63 -7.69
CA PHE A 45 -8.43 1.01 -8.35
C PHE A 45 -8.82 -0.25 -7.58
N ILE A 46 -10.05 -0.28 -7.08
CA ILE A 46 -10.55 -1.38 -6.25
C ILE A 46 -11.24 -2.42 -7.13
N ALA A 47 -10.99 -3.70 -6.84
CA ALA A 47 -11.65 -4.86 -7.44
C ALA A 47 -11.61 -4.88 -8.97
N ALA A 48 -10.48 -4.45 -9.56
CA ALA A 48 -10.24 -4.56 -10.98
C ALA A 48 -10.07 -6.04 -11.38
N ASP A 49 -10.65 -6.43 -12.50
CA ASP A 49 -10.44 -7.77 -13.06
C ASP A 49 -9.10 -7.89 -13.84
N GLY A 50 -8.77 -9.10 -14.29
CA GLY A 50 -7.52 -9.35 -15.00
C GLY A 50 -7.39 -8.64 -16.36
N THR A 51 -8.51 -8.29 -16.99
CA THR A 51 -8.52 -7.50 -18.25
C THR A 51 -8.21 -6.04 -17.95
N GLN A 52 -8.88 -5.49 -16.95
CA GLN A 52 -8.67 -4.12 -16.48
C GLN A 52 -7.23 -3.92 -15.99
N LEU A 53 -6.68 -4.89 -15.24
CA LEU A 53 -5.28 -4.86 -14.82
C LEU A 53 -4.33 -4.74 -16.02
N LYS A 54 -4.52 -5.56 -17.05
CA LYS A 54 -3.68 -5.51 -18.27
C LYS A 54 -3.80 -4.17 -19.01
N GLU A 55 -5.00 -3.56 -19.01
CA GLU A 55 -5.17 -2.22 -19.60
C GLU A 55 -4.47 -1.14 -18.78
N VAL A 56 -4.50 -1.22 -17.44
CA VAL A 56 -3.76 -0.31 -16.55
C VAL A 56 -2.25 -0.45 -16.75
N GLU A 57 -1.73 -1.68 -16.87
CA GLU A 57 -0.29 -1.95 -17.10
C GLU A 57 0.24 -1.37 -18.43
N ARG A 58 -0.64 -1.16 -19.40
CA ARG A 58 -0.27 -0.59 -20.72
C ARG A 58 -0.26 0.92 -20.77
N ARG A 59 -0.74 1.58 -19.70
CA ARG A 59 -0.88 3.05 -19.71
C ARG A 59 0.46 3.72 -19.48
N ALA A 60 0.88 4.55 -20.44
CA ALA A 60 2.14 5.31 -20.35
C ALA A 60 2.10 6.37 -19.23
N GLU A 61 0.90 6.80 -18.85
CA GLU A 61 0.68 7.77 -17.77
C GLU A 61 0.95 7.20 -16.38
N ILE A 62 1.04 5.87 -16.25
CA ILE A 62 1.30 5.17 -14.99
C ILE A 62 2.78 4.76 -14.95
N SER A 63 3.47 5.01 -13.83
CA SER A 63 4.88 4.65 -13.66
C SER A 63 5.05 3.38 -12.82
N ASP A 64 4.52 3.36 -11.61
CA ASP A 64 4.63 2.22 -10.72
C ASP A 64 3.26 1.62 -10.50
N ILE A 65 3.17 0.31 -10.57
CA ILE A 65 1.97 -0.46 -10.33
C ILE A 65 2.28 -1.47 -9.25
N GLY A 66 1.47 -1.46 -8.20
CA GLY A 66 1.51 -2.45 -7.14
C GLY A 66 0.17 -3.13 -6.98
N ILE A 67 0.17 -4.42 -6.69
CA ILE A 67 -1.03 -5.26 -6.62
C ILE A 67 -1.22 -5.76 -5.20
N MET A 68 -2.44 -5.54 -4.68
CA MET A 68 -2.91 -6.14 -3.44
C MET A 68 -4.17 -6.95 -3.73
N CYS A 69 -4.23 -8.18 -3.21
CA CYS A 69 -5.45 -9.00 -3.25
C CYS A 69 -6.01 -9.19 -1.85
N THR A 70 -7.32 -9.20 -1.72
CA THR A 70 -7.97 -9.59 -0.48
C THR A 70 -8.11 -11.11 -0.47
N GLU A 71 -7.42 -11.75 0.47
CA GLU A 71 -7.34 -13.22 0.57
C GLU A 71 -8.65 -13.84 1.08
N GLY A 72 -9.36 -13.11 1.91
CA GLY A 72 -10.57 -13.56 2.61
C GLY A 72 -10.63 -13.04 4.03
N ILE A 73 -11.24 -13.83 4.92
CA ILE A 73 -11.52 -13.43 6.30
C ILE A 73 -10.98 -14.50 7.25
N LEU A 74 -10.20 -14.07 8.23
CA LEU A 74 -9.75 -14.89 9.35
C LEU A 74 -10.67 -14.65 10.55
N LYS A 75 -11.11 -15.74 11.21
CA LYS A 75 -11.93 -15.68 12.41
C LYS A 75 -11.16 -15.03 13.56
N GLY A 76 -11.80 -14.10 14.22
CA GLY A 76 -11.15 -13.25 15.23
C GLY A 76 -10.44 -12.02 14.65
N ASN A 77 -10.48 -11.84 13.31
CA ASN A 77 -9.97 -10.67 12.60
C ASN A 77 -10.95 -10.21 11.49
N GLU A 78 -12.25 -10.30 11.74
CA GLU A 78 -13.29 -10.00 10.73
C GLU A 78 -13.31 -8.53 10.29
N LYS A 79 -12.75 -7.64 11.10
CA LYS A 79 -12.61 -6.21 10.80
C LYS A 79 -11.23 -5.84 10.26
N GLY A 80 -10.28 -6.75 10.32
CA GLY A 80 -8.92 -6.58 9.82
C GLY A 80 -8.77 -7.03 8.38
N GLY A 81 -7.56 -6.85 7.84
CA GLY A 81 -7.21 -7.27 6.49
C GLY A 81 -6.44 -8.58 6.49
N PHE A 82 -6.90 -9.55 5.69
CA PHE A 82 -6.07 -10.67 5.27
C PHE A 82 -5.80 -10.49 3.78
N VAL A 83 -4.57 -10.12 3.44
CA VAL A 83 -4.21 -9.63 2.10
C VAL A 83 -2.88 -10.20 1.63
N SER A 84 -2.72 -10.37 0.33
CA SER A 84 -1.40 -10.43 -0.29
C SER A 84 -1.06 -9.07 -0.90
N ALA A 85 0.18 -8.66 -0.81
CA ALA A 85 0.66 -7.41 -1.37
C ALA A 85 2.05 -7.61 -1.97
N ASP A 86 2.24 -7.18 -3.20
CA ASP A 86 3.55 -7.22 -3.84
C ASP A 86 4.52 -6.19 -3.21
N GLU A 87 5.78 -6.25 -3.59
CA GLU A 87 6.81 -5.35 -3.06
C GLU A 87 6.50 -3.87 -3.36
N THR A 88 5.90 -3.60 -4.52
CA THR A 88 5.57 -2.24 -4.95
C THR A 88 4.48 -1.64 -4.08
N VAL A 89 3.39 -2.38 -3.81
CA VAL A 89 2.36 -1.95 -2.86
C VAL A 89 2.95 -1.71 -1.48
N ARG A 90 3.75 -2.65 -0.96
CA ARG A 90 4.33 -2.49 0.38
C ARG A 90 5.16 -1.21 0.54
N LYS A 91 5.81 -0.75 -0.55
CA LYS A 91 6.53 0.53 -0.58
C LYS A 91 5.61 1.75 -0.67
N MET A 92 4.40 1.58 -1.22
CA MET A 92 3.42 2.65 -1.38
C MET A 92 2.49 2.81 -0.18
N LEU A 93 2.35 1.78 0.65
CA LEU A 93 1.50 1.83 1.85
C LEU A 93 1.98 2.90 2.83
N PRO A 94 1.08 3.46 3.66
CA PRO A 94 1.48 4.31 4.77
C PRO A 94 2.56 3.63 5.61
N TYR A 95 3.51 4.41 6.13
CA TYR A 95 4.52 3.88 7.04
C TYR A 95 3.88 3.60 8.42
N ASN A 96 2.98 2.64 8.45
CA ASN A 96 2.45 2.08 9.66
C ASN A 96 3.29 0.87 10.06
N GLN A 97 3.66 0.79 11.32
CA GLN A 97 4.49 -0.31 11.83
C GLN A 97 3.87 -1.68 11.51
N GLU A 98 2.54 -1.78 11.53
CA GLU A 98 1.79 -3.01 11.24
C GLU A 98 1.96 -3.59 9.83
N TYR A 99 2.55 -2.83 8.90
CA TYR A 99 2.92 -3.32 7.56
C TYR A 99 4.39 -3.71 7.45
N VAL A 100 5.18 -3.48 8.49
CA VAL A 100 6.63 -3.62 8.45
C VAL A 100 7.05 -4.89 9.16
N LEU A 101 7.93 -5.67 8.52
CA LEU A 101 8.52 -6.85 9.13
C LEU A 101 9.46 -6.46 10.27
N LYS A 102 9.27 -7.13 11.40
CA LYS A 102 10.18 -7.13 12.55
C LYS A 102 11.14 -8.30 12.48
N GLU A 103 10.64 -9.47 12.04
CA GLU A 103 11.41 -10.72 11.95
C GLU A 103 10.94 -11.52 10.73
N GLY A 104 11.82 -12.31 10.09
CA GLY A 104 11.47 -13.20 9.00
C GLY A 104 11.29 -12.53 7.64
N THR A 105 10.38 -13.05 6.84
CA THR A 105 10.07 -12.60 5.47
C THR A 105 8.57 -12.42 5.28
N TYR A 106 8.18 -11.63 4.27
CA TYR A 106 6.80 -11.64 3.80
C TYR A 106 6.47 -13.01 3.18
N PRO A 107 5.19 -13.45 3.26
CA PRO A 107 4.76 -14.72 2.69
C PRO A 107 5.00 -14.76 1.16
N GLU A 108 5.61 -15.84 0.71
CA GLU A 108 5.83 -16.14 -0.71
C GLU A 108 5.07 -17.40 -1.14
N LYS A 109 5.00 -18.42 -0.27
CA LYS A 109 4.34 -19.69 -0.55
C LYS A 109 2.90 -19.71 -0.05
N ALA A 110 2.07 -20.53 -0.68
CA ALA A 110 0.63 -20.59 -0.45
C ALA A 110 0.20 -20.72 1.03
N GLN A 111 0.92 -21.47 1.85
CA GLN A 111 0.60 -21.64 3.27
C GLN A 111 1.49 -20.81 4.20
N GLU A 112 2.08 -19.72 3.71
CA GLU A 112 2.82 -18.79 4.56
C GLU A 112 1.96 -17.63 5.03
N ILE A 113 2.23 -17.15 6.25
CA ILE A 113 1.52 -16.03 6.87
C ILE A 113 2.50 -15.13 7.62
N ALA A 114 2.26 -13.82 7.58
CA ALA A 114 2.96 -12.85 8.42
C ALA A 114 1.97 -11.91 9.09
N ALA A 115 2.11 -11.73 10.40
CA ALA A 115 1.27 -10.84 11.20
C ALA A 115 2.00 -10.34 12.44
N GLY A 116 1.45 -9.34 13.12
CA GLY A 116 1.92 -8.90 14.43
C GLY A 116 1.65 -9.95 15.52
N ARG A 117 2.39 -9.89 16.62
CA ARG A 117 2.20 -10.81 17.77
C ARG A 117 0.82 -10.63 18.39
N ALA A 118 0.32 -9.40 18.44
CA ALA A 118 -1.01 -9.11 18.95
C ALA A 118 -2.13 -9.85 18.19
N PHE A 119 -1.99 -10.05 16.87
CA PHE A 119 -2.91 -10.89 16.11
C PHE A 119 -2.85 -12.35 16.57
N PHE A 120 -1.65 -12.93 16.65
CA PHE A 120 -1.50 -14.32 17.07
C PHE A 120 -2.05 -14.56 18.48
N ASP A 121 -1.78 -13.65 19.41
CA ASP A 121 -2.32 -13.69 20.77
C ASP A 121 -3.85 -13.64 20.77
N ALA A 122 -4.45 -12.78 19.95
CA ALA A 122 -5.91 -12.64 19.83
C ALA A 122 -6.60 -13.90 19.29
N VAL A 123 -5.90 -14.69 18.46
CA VAL A 123 -6.42 -15.96 17.93
C VAL A 123 -5.94 -17.18 18.72
N GLY A 124 -5.31 -16.96 19.89
CA GLY A 124 -4.98 -18.00 20.87
C GLY A 124 -3.58 -18.62 20.74
N TYR A 125 -2.70 -18.02 19.96
CA TYR A 125 -1.31 -18.47 19.81
C TYR A 125 -0.35 -17.52 20.51
N HIS A 126 0.25 -17.94 21.62
CA HIS A 126 1.20 -17.15 22.40
C HIS A 126 2.65 -17.51 22.03
N ASP A 127 3.54 -16.52 22.13
CA ASP A 127 4.98 -16.68 21.88
C ASP A 127 5.36 -17.25 20.49
N VAL A 128 4.54 -16.99 19.48
CA VAL A 128 4.75 -17.44 18.09
C VAL A 128 6.09 -16.93 17.55
N LYS A 129 6.79 -17.80 16.83
CA LYS A 129 8.06 -17.53 16.18
C LYS A 129 7.98 -17.83 14.68
N VAL A 130 8.89 -17.22 13.93
CA VAL A 130 9.09 -17.57 12.52
C VAL A 130 9.43 -19.06 12.40
N GLY A 131 8.73 -19.76 11.52
CA GLY A 131 8.82 -21.20 11.30
C GLY A 131 7.76 -22.02 12.06
N ASP A 132 7.04 -21.44 13.01
CA ASP A 132 5.95 -22.14 13.70
C ASP A 132 4.77 -22.37 12.75
N THR A 133 4.00 -23.41 13.04
CA THR A 133 2.76 -23.74 12.34
C THR A 133 1.57 -23.32 13.21
N VAL A 134 0.61 -22.62 12.59
CA VAL A 134 -0.64 -22.20 13.22
C VAL A 134 -1.82 -22.65 12.37
N THR A 135 -2.90 -23.07 13.00
CA THR A 135 -4.17 -23.41 12.33
C THR A 135 -5.17 -22.30 12.57
N LEU A 136 -5.59 -21.62 11.51
CA LEU A 136 -6.52 -20.50 11.57
C LEU A 136 -7.84 -20.88 10.90
N GLU A 137 -8.95 -20.42 11.45
CA GLU A 137 -10.27 -20.54 10.86
C GLU A 137 -10.41 -19.48 9.75
N TYR A 138 -10.49 -19.92 8.52
CA TYR A 138 -10.51 -19.10 7.30
C TYR A 138 -11.82 -19.27 6.54
N ARG A 139 -12.30 -18.20 5.91
CA ARG A 139 -13.33 -18.23 4.87
C ARG A 139 -13.00 -17.30 3.70
N SER A 140 -13.36 -17.71 2.50
CA SER A 140 -13.08 -16.93 1.27
C SER A 140 -13.95 -15.68 1.10
N GLY A 141 -15.08 -15.59 1.78
CA GLY A 141 -15.99 -14.45 1.69
C GLY A 141 -17.05 -14.48 2.78
N MET A 142 -17.90 -13.44 2.81
CA MET A 142 -18.94 -13.27 3.84
C MET A 142 -19.99 -14.40 3.87
N GLN A 143 -20.23 -15.05 2.73
CA GLN A 143 -21.23 -16.12 2.56
C GLN A 143 -20.66 -17.52 2.80
N SER A 144 -19.32 -17.66 2.89
CA SER A 144 -18.65 -18.93 3.07
C SER A 144 -18.56 -19.31 4.55
N GLU A 145 -18.57 -20.62 4.82
CA GLU A 145 -18.31 -21.13 6.17
C GLU A 145 -16.82 -21.09 6.49
N TYR A 146 -16.49 -20.97 7.77
CA TYR A 146 -15.12 -21.08 8.23
C TYR A 146 -14.64 -22.52 8.16
N ALA A 147 -13.41 -22.68 7.67
CA ALA A 147 -12.70 -23.94 7.66
C ALA A 147 -11.26 -23.76 8.20
N PRO A 148 -10.72 -24.75 8.91
CA PRO A 148 -9.37 -24.69 9.41
C PRO A 148 -8.36 -24.73 8.25
N VAL A 149 -7.40 -23.83 8.27
CA VAL A 149 -6.25 -23.80 7.34
C VAL A 149 -4.97 -23.71 8.15
N GLU A 150 -4.03 -24.57 7.82
CA GLU A 150 -2.71 -24.59 8.42
C GLU A 150 -1.78 -23.62 7.68
N PHE A 151 -1.10 -22.76 8.45
CA PHE A 151 -0.12 -21.81 7.93
C PHE A 151 1.21 -21.95 8.65
N THR A 152 2.30 -21.75 7.91
CA THR A 152 3.62 -21.55 8.48
C THR A 152 3.85 -20.04 8.66
N VAL A 153 4.27 -19.62 9.83
CA VAL A 153 4.62 -18.23 10.13
C VAL A 153 5.93 -17.88 9.45
N SER A 154 5.88 -17.13 8.36
CA SER A 154 7.07 -16.71 7.61
C SER A 154 7.67 -15.42 8.16
N GLY A 155 6.86 -14.59 8.82
CA GLY A 155 7.29 -13.31 9.36
C GLY A 155 6.44 -12.81 10.52
N ILE A 156 7.08 -12.00 11.36
CA ILE A 156 6.42 -11.26 12.43
C ILE A 156 6.49 -9.78 12.08
N LEU A 157 5.33 -9.12 12.05
CA LEU A 157 5.21 -7.68 11.83
C LEU A 157 5.35 -6.93 13.17
N TYR A 158 5.60 -5.63 13.10
CA TYR A 158 5.42 -4.79 14.27
C TYR A 158 3.95 -4.70 14.63
N ASP A 159 3.65 -4.67 15.91
CA ASP A 159 2.29 -4.43 16.38
C ASP A 159 1.96 -2.94 16.27
N ARG A 160 0.68 -2.66 16.09
CA ARG A 160 0.14 -1.31 16.13
C ARG A 160 0.18 -0.78 17.55
N ASP A 161 0.41 0.52 17.73
CA ASP A 161 0.33 1.15 19.04
C ASP A 161 -1.05 0.95 19.67
N GLU A 162 -1.09 0.66 20.98
CA GLU A 162 -2.21 0.15 21.78
C GLU A 162 -3.49 1.02 21.83
N TYR A 163 -3.59 2.12 21.10
CA TYR A 163 -4.69 3.08 21.23
C TYR A 163 -5.91 2.83 20.32
N THR A 164 -6.02 1.71 19.66
CA THR A 164 -7.21 1.39 18.86
C THR A 164 -8.18 0.49 19.60
N ILE A 165 -9.39 1.01 19.81
CA ILE A 165 -10.50 0.40 20.57
C ILE A 165 -11.07 -0.88 19.92
N GLU A 166 -10.73 -1.19 18.67
CA GLU A 166 -11.21 -2.36 17.95
C GLU A 166 -10.05 -3.21 17.43
N ALA A 167 -10.05 -4.48 17.80
CA ALA A 167 -9.09 -5.46 17.29
C ALA A 167 -9.27 -5.65 15.77
N SER A 168 -8.48 -4.92 14.99
CA SER A 168 -8.35 -5.13 13.56
C SER A 168 -6.87 -5.20 13.22
N TYR A 169 -6.42 -6.33 12.73
CA TYR A 169 -5.02 -6.59 12.46
C TYR A 169 -4.76 -6.70 10.96
N VAL A 170 -3.60 -6.26 10.52
CA VAL A 170 -3.11 -6.55 9.17
C VAL A 170 -2.41 -7.91 9.21
N VAL A 171 -2.84 -8.78 8.32
CA VAL A 171 -2.27 -10.12 8.15
C VAL A 171 -1.92 -10.28 6.68
N PHE A 172 -0.65 -10.59 6.40
CA PHE A 172 -0.22 -10.89 5.04
C PHE A 172 -0.29 -12.40 4.78
N GLY A 173 -0.94 -12.76 3.68
CA GLY A 173 -0.80 -14.03 2.99
C GLY A 173 0.05 -13.87 1.73
N SER A 174 0.14 -14.91 0.93
CA SER A 174 0.87 -14.89 -0.34
C SER A 174 -0.05 -14.82 -1.54
N GLN A 175 0.44 -14.27 -2.65
CA GLN A 175 -0.29 -14.28 -3.91
C GLN A 175 -0.62 -15.71 -4.37
N ASP A 176 0.22 -16.69 -4.03
CA ASP A 176 -0.03 -18.11 -4.34
C ASP A 176 -1.24 -18.65 -3.59
N PHE A 177 -1.42 -18.27 -2.32
CA PHE A 177 -2.62 -18.64 -1.54
C PHE A 177 -3.90 -18.15 -2.23
N TYR A 178 -3.90 -16.90 -2.69
CA TYR A 178 -5.00 -16.32 -3.44
C TYR A 178 -5.27 -17.06 -4.74
N ASN A 179 -4.21 -17.29 -5.52
CA ASN A 179 -4.29 -17.92 -6.84
C ASN A 179 -4.78 -19.37 -6.81
N GLU A 180 -4.48 -20.11 -5.73
CA GLU A 180 -4.97 -21.47 -5.55
C GLU A 180 -6.46 -21.56 -5.23
N ARG A 181 -7.04 -20.50 -4.65
CA ARG A 181 -8.42 -20.49 -4.15
C ARG A 181 -9.40 -19.74 -5.02
N VAL A 182 -8.92 -18.83 -5.85
CA VAL A 182 -9.75 -18.01 -6.72
C VAL A 182 -9.44 -18.35 -8.17
N ALA A 183 -10.45 -18.81 -8.91
CA ALA A 183 -10.30 -19.10 -10.33
C ALA A 183 -9.84 -17.84 -11.10
N GLU A 184 -9.01 -18.01 -12.12
CA GLU A 184 -8.38 -16.89 -12.83
C GLU A 184 -9.41 -15.85 -13.32
N GLY A 185 -10.57 -16.29 -13.81
CA GLY A 185 -11.65 -15.42 -14.31
C GLY A 185 -12.39 -14.64 -13.21
N ASP A 186 -12.27 -15.06 -11.94
CA ASP A 186 -12.95 -14.45 -10.79
C ASP A 186 -12.01 -13.60 -9.94
N ARG A 187 -10.72 -13.54 -10.31
CA ARG A 187 -9.72 -12.78 -9.56
C ARG A 187 -9.97 -11.30 -9.63
N GLN A 188 -9.86 -10.64 -8.50
CA GLN A 188 -9.97 -9.19 -8.34
C GLN A 188 -8.70 -8.63 -7.70
N TYR A 189 -8.27 -7.50 -8.22
CA TYR A 189 -7.03 -6.84 -7.84
C TYR A 189 -7.31 -5.43 -7.36
N ASN A 190 -6.72 -5.07 -6.25
CA ASN A 190 -6.61 -3.67 -5.83
C ASN A 190 -5.30 -3.13 -6.38
N ILE A 191 -5.38 -2.21 -7.34
CA ILE A 191 -4.25 -1.70 -8.09
C ILE A 191 -3.84 -0.35 -7.51
N TYR A 192 -2.72 -0.32 -6.80
CA TYR A 192 -2.07 0.91 -6.33
C TYR A 192 -1.13 1.41 -7.41
N PHE A 193 -1.09 2.72 -7.64
CA PHE A 193 -0.23 3.25 -8.70
C PHE A 193 0.27 4.66 -8.41
N THR A 194 1.37 5.01 -9.08
CA THR A 194 1.87 6.38 -9.23
C THR A 194 1.75 6.82 -10.67
N LEU A 195 1.77 8.12 -10.92
CA LEU A 195 1.72 8.67 -12.29
C LEU A 195 3.13 9.04 -12.76
N SER A 196 3.37 8.81 -14.04
CA SER A 196 4.60 9.17 -14.71
C SER A 196 4.60 10.65 -15.14
N ASP A 197 5.76 11.18 -15.48
CA ASP A 197 5.88 12.55 -16.02
C ASP A 197 5.09 12.74 -17.33
N SER A 198 4.85 11.66 -18.08
CA SER A 198 4.05 11.69 -19.32
C SER A 198 2.58 11.99 -19.08
N ALA A 199 2.07 11.75 -17.86
CA ALA A 199 0.72 12.13 -17.47
C ALA A 199 0.50 13.64 -17.41
N ASN A 200 1.58 14.43 -17.38
CA ASN A 200 1.58 15.90 -17.31
C ASN A 200 0.63 16.44 -16.23
N VAL A 201 0.69 15.85 -15.04
CA VAL A 201 -0.18 16.20 -13.92
C VAL A 201 0.37 17.34 -13.09
N SER A 202 -0.52 18.16 -12.60
CA SER A 202 -0.30 19.16 -11.56
C SER A 202 -1.30 18.91 -10.43
N MET A 203 -1.11 19.53 -9.28
CA MET A 203 -2.06 19.41 -8.15
C MET A 203 -3.53 19.66 -8.53
N ASN A 204 -3.77 20.48 -9.56
CA ASN A 204 -5.13 20.87 -9.97
C ASN A 204 -5.80 19.88 -10.95
N ASN A 205 -5.05 18.99 -11.61
CA ASN A 205 -5.58 18.09 -12.64
C ASN A 205 -5.35 16.59 -12.37
N VAL A 206 -4.71 16.24 -11.28
CA VAL A 206 -4.45 14.81 -10.93
C VAL A 206 -5.73 14.00 -10.89
N ALA A 207 -6.73 14.46 -10.16
CA ALA A 207 -8.00 13.75 -10.02
C ALA A 207 -8.75 13.55 -11.36
N PRO A 208 -8.90 14.56 -12.22
CA PRO A 208 -9.42 14.35 -13.57
C PRO A 208 -8.64 13.33 -14.39
N VAL A 209 -7.30 13.38 -14.37
CA VAL A 209 -6.46 12.43 -15.12
C VAL A 209 -6.65 11.00 -14.63
N ILE A 210 -6.66 10.78 -13.32
CA ILE A 210 -6.90 9.43 -12.75
C ILE A 210 -8.27 8.89 -13.17
N LYS A 211 -9.31 9.74 -13.15
CA LYS A 211 -10.66 9.36 -13.60
C LYS A 211 -10.72 9.01 -15.08
N GLU A 212 -10.02 9.77 -15.92
CA GLU A 212 -9.92 9.50 -17.36
C GLU A 212 -9.19 8.17 -17.63
N ILE A 213 -8.12 7.88 -16.89
CA ILE A 213 -7.42 6.59 -16.95
C ILE A 213 -8.38 5.46 -16.56
N ALA A 214 -9.11 5.59 -15.45
CA ALA A 214 -10.08 4.58 -15.01
C ALA A 214 -11.15 4.30 -16.08
N ASP A 215 -11.76 5.35 -16.62
CA ASP A 215 -12.77 5.23 -17.68
C ASP A 215 -12.21 4.52 -18.92
N SER A 216 -10.99 4.85 -19.34
CA SER A 216 -10.33 4.24 -20.49
C SER A 216 -9.95 2.76 -20.27
N CYS A 217 -9.77 2.34 -19.01
CA CYS A 217 -9.51 0.96 -18.62
C CYS A 217 -10.80 0.19 -18.26
N GLY A 218 -11.98 0.81 -18.42
CA GLY A 218 -13.27 0.19 -18.10
C GLY A 218 -13.51 0.01 -16.60
N ILE A 219 -12.85 0.82 -15.75
CA ILE A 219 -12.99 0.80 -14.30
C ILE A 219 -14.08 1.78 -13.88
N ASP A 220 -15.08 1.28 -13.14
CA ASP A 220 -16.18 2.11 -12.63
C ASP A 220 -15.64 3.17 -11.65
N GLN A 221 -16.10 4.41 -11.81
CA GLN A 221 -15.68 5.55 -10.97
C GLN A 221 -15.91 5.33 -9.46
N LYS A 222 -16.88 4.50 -9.08
CA LYS A 222 -17.09 4.13 -7.66
C LYS A 222 -15.94 3.29 -7.08
N ASN A 223 -15.14 2.66 -7.94
CA ASN A 223 -13.99 1.84 -7.58
C ASN A 223 -12.67 2.61 -7.65
N VAL A 224 -12.73 3.93 -7.85
CA VAL A 224 -11.56 4.83 -7.92
C VAL A 224 -11.40 5.56 -6.61
N ILE A 225 -10.26 5.36 -5.96
CA ILE A 225 -9.84 6.16 -4.80
C ILE A 225 -8.64 7.00 -5.22
N ILE A 226 -8.69 8.29 -4.91
CA ILE A 226 -7.60 9.23 -5.15
C ILE A 226 -6.98 9.58 -3.81
N ASN A 227 -5.67 9.54 -3.73
CA ASN A 227 -4.95 9.88 -2.50
C ASN A 227 -4.75 11.40 -2.37
N ASP A 228 -5.85 12.12 -2.22
CA ASP A 228 -5.85 13.60 -2.17
C ASP A 228 -4.94 14.15 -1.06
N LEU A 229 -4.78 13.42 0.05
CA LEU A 229 -3.97 13.86 1.19
C LEU A 229 -2.46 13.77 0.93
N TYR A 230 -2.03 12.87 0.06
CA TYR A 230 -0.65 12.79 -0.40
C TYR A 230 -0.34 13.82 -1.50
N LEU A 231 -1.37 14.15 -2.30
CA LEU A 231 -1.25 15.00 -3.49
C LEU A 231 -1.38 16.50 -3.17
N GLN A 232 -1.74 16.88 -1.94
CA GLN A 232 -1.79 18.26 -1.46
C GLN A 232 -0.42 18.73 -0.96
#